data_54fdaae9d1077b6784792979c19f7f9e
#
_entry.id   54fdaae9d1077b6784792979c19f7f9e
#
_cell.length_a   1.000
_cell.length_b   1.000
_cell.length_c   1.000
_cell.angle_alpha   90.00
_cell.angle_beta   90.00
_cell.angle_gamma   90.00
#
_symmetry.space_group_name_H-M   'P 1'
#
loop_
_entity.id
_entity.type
_entity.pdbx_description
1 polymer ?
#
loop_
_entity_poly.entity_id
_entity_poly.type
_entity_poly.pdbx_seq_one_letter_code
_entity_poly.pdbx_strand_id
1 'polypeptide(L)'
;MLLLDVRHCTVPSTIMDIPTHIRALSKPATPLVLGMRVDPVAIGDAVELISRWLAQLDAPRGHTVCAANVHMVMEAWDDAQYRSIVNGADLVLPDGQPLVWALRLLGVPQRRRVRVSPDLLLLLFAEAQRCGWSTGLYGGRSQTLPVFRALLAQRFPRLRVGFAYPPPFRPLTAEEDEEVVARVRSARVQLLLVGLGCPKQERWMDEHRDRLSCVMIGVGAAFDLFGGRTKEAPRWTRDIGLEWAYRLAQEPRRLWRRHAKHDPRFISLLAWQVARRLIERRARRST
;
A
#
# COMPACT_ATOMS: atom_id res chain seq x y z
N MET A 1 3.68 6.16 -28.11
CA MET A 1 2.90 4.95 -27.84
C MET A 1 3.88 3.85 -27.45
N LEU A 2 4.33 3.85 -26.18
CA LEU A 2 5.20 2.82 -25.63
C LEU A 2 4.32 1.97 -24.73
N LEU A 3 3.87 0.85 -25.27
CA LEU A 3 3.22 -0.22 -24.56
C LEU A 3 4.17 -0.68 -23.42
N LEU A 4 3.69 -0.62 -22.19
CA LEU A 4 4.27 -1.41 -21.11
C LEU A 4 4.42 -2.84 -21.65
N ASP A 5 5.65 -3.32 -21.77
CA ASP A 5 5.91 -4.68 -22.26
C ASP A 5 5.45 -5.68 -21.20
N VAL A 6 4.19 -6.03 -21.32
CA VAL A 6 3.41 -6.80 -20.35
C VAL A 6 3.57 -8.31 -20.57
N ARG A 7 4.35 -8.71 -21.60
CA ARG A 7 4.45 -10.12 -22.04
C ARG A 7 5.27 -11.02 -21.14
N HIS A 8 5.96 -10.47 -20.12
CA HIS A 8 6.87 -11.24 -19.27
C HIS A 8 6.44 -11.34 -17.81
N CYS A 9 5.21 -10.97 -17.47
CA CYS A 9 4.65 -11.27 -16.15
C CYS A 9 3.77 -12.52 -16.26
N THR A 10 4.41 -13.68 -16.42
CA THR A 10 3.77 -14.97 -16.18
C THR A 10 3.35 -15.00 -14.72
N VAL A 11 2.05 -15.02 -14.46
CA VAL A 11 1.48 -15.38 -13.15
C VAL A 11 1.98 -16.80 -12.87
N PRO A 12 2.75 -17.03 -11.80
CA PRO A 12 3.18 -18.38 -11.48
C PRO A 12 1.95 -19.25 -11.27
N SER A 13 1.84 -20.38 -11.97
CA SER A 13 0.82 -21.41 -11.77
C SER A 13 0.90 -22.11 -10.40
N THR A 14 1.86 -21.71 -9.58
CA THR A 14 2.19 -22.28 -8.25
C THR A 14 1.31 -21.75 -7.11
N ILE A 15 0.20 -21.05 -7.40
CA ILE A 15 -0.76 -20.63 -6.34
C ILE A 15 -1.61 -21.81 -5.85
N MET A 16 -1.51 -23.00 -6.47
CA MET A 16 -2.33 -24.18 -6.08
C MET A 16 -1.79 -24.98 -4.89
N ASP A 17 -0.54 -24.78 -4.45
CA ASP A 17 0.09 -25.53 -3.35
C ASP A 17 0.70 -24.60 -2.29
N ILE A 18 -0.11 -23.73 -1.67
CA ILE A 18 0.35 -23.00 -0.49
C ILE A 18 -0.04 -23.80 0.76
N PRO A 19 0.94 -24.23 1.59
CA PRO A 19 0.66 -25.00 2.79
C PRO A 19 -0.22 -24.22 3.77
N THR A 20 -1.23 -24.89 4.31
CA THR A 20 -2.27 -24.41 5.24
C THR A 20 -1.71 -24.02 6.63
N HIS A 21 -0.57 -23.38 6.72
CA HIS A 21 0.09 -23.01 7.97
C HIS A 21 0.17 -21.50 8.20
N ILE A 22 -0.91 -20.76 7.92
CA ILE A 22 -1.05 -19.47 8.59
C ILE A 22 -1.86 -19.72 9.86
N ARG A 23 -1.17 -20.12 10.93
CA ARG A 23 -1.64 -19.92 12.31
C ARG A 23 -2.18 -18.50 12.40
N ALA A 24 -3.36 -18.37 13.00
CA ALA A 24 -3.85 -17.08 13.47
C ALA A 24 -2.63 -16.28 13.95
N LEU A 25 -2.32 -15.17 13.27
CA LEU A 25 -1.26 -14.26 13.70
C LEU A 25 -1.69 -13.70 15.07
N SER A 26 -1.48 -14.52 16.12
CA SER A 26 -1.28 -13.97 17.45
C SER A 26 -0.11 -13.01 17.25
N LYS A 27 -0.40 -11.70 17.26
CA LYS A 27 0.55 -10.63 16.96
C LYS A 27 1.85 -10.87 17.75
N PRO A 28 2.92 -11.47 17.19
CA PRO A 28 4.23 -11.28 17.77
C PRO A 28 4.43 -9.78 17.80
N ALA A 29 5.12 -9.26 18.81
CA ALA A 29 5.33 -7.81 18.96
C ALA A 29 5.75 -7.23 17.61
N THR A 30 4.80 -6.60 16.92
CA THR A 30 5.00 -6.15 15.54
C THR A 30 6.11 -5.11 15.56
N PRO A 31 7.15 -5.24 14.73
CA PRO A 31 8.29 -4.34 14.79
C PRO A 31 7.86 -2.91 14.49
N LEU A 32 8.29 -1.98 15.33
CA LEU A 32 8.05 -0.57 15.15
C LEU A 32 9.30 0.08 14.53
N VAL A 33 9.14 0.69 13.37
CA VAL A 33 10.16 1.55 12.76
C VAL A 33 9.83 2.99 13.14
N LEU A 34 10.62 3.57 14.01
CA LEU A 34 10.41 4.91 14.60
C LEU A 34 8.99 5.10 15.18
N GLY A 35 8.48 4.07 15.86
CA GLY A 35 7.14 4.08 16.46
C GLY A 35 5.98 3.73 15.52
N MET A 36 6.22 3.63 14.22
CA MET A 36 5.23 3.19 13.24
C MET A 36 5.33 1.68 13.00
N ARG A 37 4.20 0.99 13.04
CA ARG A 37 4.08 -0.43 12.72
C ARG A 37 4.42 -0.70 11.27
N VAL A 38 5.18 -1.78 11.01
CA VAL A 38 5.43 -2.31 9.67
C VAL A 38 5.37 -3.83 9.76
N ASP A 39 4.45 -4.45 9.04
CA ASP A 39 4.24 -5.90 9.12
C ASP A 39 5.24 -6.65 8.23
N PRO A 40 6.01 -7.59 8.80
CA PRO A 40 7.00 -8.36 8.05
C PRO A 40 6.32 -9.51 7.28
N VAL A 41 5.74 -9.19 6.13
CA VAL A 41 5.00 -10.14 5.29
C VAL A 41 5.63 -10.26 3.90
N ALA A 42 5.49 -11.41 3.26
CA ALA A 42 5.78 -11.57 1.85
C ALA A 42 4.55 -11.21 1.00
N ILE A 43 4.77 -10.99 -0.30
CA ILE A 43 3.68 -10.60 -1.21
C ILE A 43 2.59 -11.68 -1.31
N GLY A 44 2.97 -12.97 -1.28
CA GLY A 44 2.03 -14.08 -1.30
C GLY A 44 1.14 -14.10 -0.06
N ASP A 45 1.72 -13.91 1.12
CA ASP A 45 0.98 -13.84 2.40
C ASP A 45 0.01 -12.65 2.41
N ALA A 46 0.43 -11.50 1.85
CA ALA A 46 -0.42 -10.33 1.74
C ALA A 46 -1.61 -10.57 0.80
N VAL A 47 -1.39 -11.21 -0.37
CA VAL A 47 -2.46 -11.59 -1.31
C VAL A 47 -3.44 -12.53 -0.64
N GLU A 48 -2.96 -13.58 0.03
CA GLU A 48 -3.80 -14.56 0.69
C GLU A 48 -4.66 -13.93 1.80
N LEU A 49 -4.04 -13.11 2.66
CA LEU A 49 -4.75 -12.43 3.75
C LEU A 49 -5.83 -11.48 3.22
N ILE A 50 -5.49 -10.65 2.23
CA ILE A 50 -6.43 -9.73 1.59
C ILE A 50 -7.55 -10.51 0.90
N SER A 51 -7.24 -11.60 0.20
CA SER A 51 -8.25 -12.44 -0.47
C SER A 51 -9.23 -13.08 0.52
N ARG A 52 -8.77 -13.48 1.70
CA ARG A 52 -9.66 -13.95 2.77
C ARG A 52 -10.63 -12.88 3.23
N TRP A 53 -10.17 -11.64 3.42
CA TRP A 53 -11.05 -10.52 3.77
C TRP A 53 -12.05 -10.19 2.66
N LEU A 54 -11.61 -10.24 1.39
CA LEU A 54 -12.48 -10.01 0.24
C LEU A 54 -13.56 -11.09 0.07
N ALA A 55 -13.32 -12.30 0.55
CA ALA A 55 -14.31 -13.38 0.55
C ALA A 55 -15.35 -13.26 1.68
N GLN A 56 -15.11 -12.42 2.69
CA GLN A 56 -16.01 -12.16 3.82
C GLN A 56 -16.95 -10.99 3.49
N LEU A 57 -18.04 -11.27 2.77
CA LEU A 57 -18.99 -10.24 2.27
C LEU A 57 -19.71 -9.45 3.37
N ASP A 58 -19.85 -10.02 4.57
CA ASP A 58 -20.62 -9.46 5.69
C ASP A 58 -19.73 -9.02 6.85
N ALA A 59 -18.50 -8.57 6.57
CA ALA A 59 -17.64 -8.04 7.59
C ALA A 59 -18.31 -6.81 8.25
N PRO A 60 -18.34 -6.73 9.59
CA PRO A 60 -19.00 -5.63 10.30
C PRO A 60 -18.33 -4.27 10.05
N ARG A 61 -17.10 -4.28 9.56
CA ARG A 61 -16.32 -3.10 9.16
C ARG A 61 -15.37 -3.42 8.03
N GLY A 62 -14.90 -2.38 7.35
CA GLY A 62 -13.87 -2.51 6.31
C GLY A 62 -12.47 -2.77 6.88
N HIS A 63 -11.64 -3.39 6.06
CA HIS A 63 -10.22 -3.57 6.34
C HIS A 63 -9.38 -2.51 5.66
N THR A 64 -8.33 -2.04 6.34
CA THR A 64 -7.43 -1.01 5.84
C THR A 64 -6.02 -1.55 5.62
N VAL A 65 -5.46 -1.30 4.42
CA VAL A 65 -4.11 -1.72 4.04
C VAL A 65 -3.28 -0.51 3.65
N CYS A 66 -2.17 -0.30 4.34
CA CYS A 66 -1.26 0.82 4.12
C CYS A 66 0.02 0.37 3.39
N ALA A 67 0.44 1.11 2.37
CA ALA A 67 1.69 0.92 1.63
C ALA A 67 2.81 1.77 2.25
N ALA A 68 3.50 1.22 3.26
CA ALA A 68 4.45 1.97 4.06
C ALA A 68 5.77 2.27 3.32
N ASN A 69 6.22 3.50 3.44
CA ASN A 69 7.49 3.99 2.93
C ASN A 69 8.10 5.04 3.88
N VAL A 70 9.30 5.54 3.58
CA VAL A 70 10.00 6.55 4.42
C VAL A 70 9.14 7.78 4.69
N HIS A 71 8.41 8.28 3.68
CA HIS A 71 7.54 9.44 3.87
C HIS A 71 6.45 9.18 4.92
N MET A 72 5.78 8.03 4.84
CA MET A 72 4.76 7.64 5.82
C MET A 72 5.34 7.52 7.23
N VAL A 73 6.54 6.92 7.39
CA VAL A 73 7.22 6.84 8.68
C VAL A 73 7.51 8.22 9.26
N MET A 74 7.96 9.16 8.43
CA MET A 74 8.28 10.52 8.89
C MET A 74 7.03 11.34 9.20
N GLU A 75 5.95 11.19 8.44
CA GLU A 75 4.64 11.77 8.79
C GLU A 75 4.12 11.20 10.13
N ALA A 76 4.24 9.89 10.34
CA ALA A 76 3.87 9.23 11.60
C ALA A 76 4.81 9.63 12.77
N TRP A 77 6.07 9.98 12.51
CA TRP A 77 6.97 10.51 13.51
C TRP A 77 6.56 11.91 13.97
N ASP A 78 6.19 12.76 13.01
CA ASP A 78 5.84 14.16 13.25
C ASP A 78 4.40 14.33 13.78
N ASP A 79 3.50 13.35 13.53
CA ASP A 79 2.08 13.41 13.89
C ASP A 79 1.64 12.13 14.62
N ALA A 80 1.40 12.25 15.94
CA ALA A 80 0.99 11.14 16.80
C ALA A 80 -0.41 10.59 16.45
N GLN A 81 -1.34 11.44 16.00
CA GLN A 81 -2.66 11.02 15.58
C GLN A 81 -2.56 10.18 14.30
N TYR A 82 -1.80 10.66 13.31
CA TYR A 82 -1.56 9.91 12.09
C TYR A 82 -0.84 8.57 12.37
N ARG A 83 0.13 8.57 13.28
CA ARG A 83 0.79 7.33 13.73
C ARG A 83 -0.21 6.34 14.33
N SER A 84 -1.16 6.81 15.12
CA SER A 84 -2.22 5.95 15.69
C SER A 84 -3.08 5.33 14.59
N ILE A 85 -3.47 6.10 13.59
CA ILE A 85 -4.23 5.64 12.41
C ILE A 85 -3.47 4.52 11.69
N VAL A 86 -2.21 4.75 11.33
CA VAL A 86 -1.40 3.73 10.63
C VAL A 86 -1.18 2.49 11.50
N ASN A 87 -0.92 2.67 12.81
CA ASN A 87 -0.74 1.55 13.73
C ASN A 87 -2.04 0.75 13.96
N GLY A 88 -3.20 1.39 13.80
CA GLY A 88 -4.53 0.79 13.85
C GLY A 88 -4.99 0.12 12.55
N ALA A 89 -4.26 0.31 11.43
CA ALA A 89 -4.58 -0.35 10.17
C ALA A 89 -4.51 -1.89 10.29
N ASP A 90 -5.26 -2.61 9.46
CA ASP A 90 -5.29 -4.08 9.52
C ASP A 90 -3.98 -4.68 8.97
N LEU A 91 -3.37 -4.02 7.97
CA LEU A 91 -2.10 -4.44 7.38
C LEU A 91 -1.25 -3.22 6.95
N VAL A 92 0.03 -3.20 7.34
CA VAL A 92 1.00 -2.15 7.00
C VAL A 92 2.17 -2.78 6.25
N LEU A 93 2.12 -2.70 4.93
CA LEU A 93 3.05 -3.39 4.02
C LEU A 93 4.37 -2.63 3.87
N PRO A 94 5.54 -3.30 3.90
CA PRO A 94 6.84 -2.70 3.63
C PRO A 94 7.03 -2.44 2.13
N ASP A 95 6.39 -1.39 1.59
CA ASP A 95 6.45 -1.03 0.15
C ASP A 95 7.79 -0.38 -0.23
N GLY A 96 8.40 0.39 0.68
CA GLY A 96 9.70 1.03 0.46
C GLY A 96 10.89 0.15 0.80
N GLN A 97 11.90 0.07 -0.09
CA GLN A 97 13.14 -0.69 0.17
C GLN A 97 13.85 -0.26 1.47
N PRO A 98 13.94 1.03 1.85
CA PRO A 98 14.53 1.44 3.13
C PRO A 98 13.83 0.83 4.36
N LEU A 99 12.54 0.52 4.28
CA LEU A 99 11.85 -0.14 5.39
C LEU A 99 12.25 -1.60 5.54
N VAL A 100 12.55 -2.29 4.44
CA VAL A 100 13.13 -3.65 4.48
C VAL A 100 14.49 -3.63 5.18
N TRP A 101 15.32 -2.64 4.86
CA TRP A 101 16.62 -2.46 5.55
C TRP A 101 16.43 -2.13 7.03
N ALA A 102 15.51 -1.22 7.36
CA ALA A 102 15.18 -0.89 8.75
C ALA A 102 14.73 -2.11 9.55
N LEU A 103 13.81 -2.93 9.00
CA LEU A 103 13.35 -4.16 9.64
C LEU A 103 14.52 -5.13 9.90
N ARG A 104 15.42 -5.33 8.93
CA ARG A 104 16.60 -6.17 9.09
C ARG A 104 17.55 -5.65 10.19
N LEU A 105 17.84 -4.36 10.20
CA LEU A 105 18.67 -3.73 11.24
C LEU A 105 18.03 -3.87 12.63
N LEU A 106 16.71 -3.88 12.69
CA LEU A 106 15.96 -4.12 13.94
C LEU A 106 15.83 -5.62 14.27
N GLY A 107 16.46 -6.51 13.49
CA GLY A 107 16.50 -7.96 13.76
C GLY A 107 15.25 -8.72 13.29
N VAL A 108 14.49 -8.15 12.36
CA VAL A 108 13.32 -8.78 11.75
C VAL A 108 13.68 -9.34 10.38
N PRO A 109 13.45 -10.64 10.11
CA PRO A 109 13.92 -11.28 8.87
C PRO A 109 13.04 -10.97 7.67
N GLN A 110 12.88 -9.69 7.31
CA GLN A 110 12.20 -9.29 6.09
C GLN A 110 13.14 -9.40 4.89
N ARG A 111 12.84 -10.29 3.95
CA ARG A 111 13.72 -10.57 2.80
C ARG A 111 13.51 -9.60 1.65
N ARG A 112 12.26 -9.31 1.29
CA ARG A 112 11.89 -8.47 0.14
C ARG A 112 10.80 -7.48 0.55
N ARG A 113 10.73 -6.34 -0.14
CA ARG A 113 9.63 -5.42 -0.01
C ARG A 113 8.38 -5.98 -0.70
N VAL A 114 7.21 -5.56 -0.24
CA VAL A 114 5.94 -5.79 -0.92
C VAL A 114 5.64 -4.56 -1.75
N ARG A 115 5.93 -4.61 -3.06
CA ARG A 115 5.56 -3.51 -3.97
C ARG A 115 4.04 -3.55 -4.16
N VAL A 116 3.35 -2.61 -3.54
CA VAL A 116 1.89 -2.51 -3.68
C VAL A 116 1.55 -2.19 -5.14
N SER A 117 2.21 -1.21 -5.73
CA SER A 117 2.06 -0.88 -7.15
C SER A 117 3.37 -1.11 -7.91
N PRO A 118 3.34 -1.88 -9.01
CA PRO A 118 2.18 -2.58 -9.56
C PRO A 118 1.95 -4.00 -9.03
N ASP A 119 2.94 -4.65 -8.38
CA ASP A 119 3.02 -6.11 -8.21
C ASP A 119 1.80 -6.68 -7.44
N LEU A 120 1.55 -6.18 -6.22
CA LEU A 120 0.41 -6.64 -5.41
C LEU A 120 -0.93 -6.37 -6.10
N LEU A 121 -1.09 -5.18 -6.67
CA LEU A 121 -2.36 -4.82 -7.33
C LEU A 121 -2.67 -5.70 -8.52
N LEU A 122 -1.67 -6.08 -9.32
CA LEU A 122 -1.88 -6.98 -10.45
C LEU A 122 -2.32 -8.38 -10.01
N LEU A 123 -1.77 -8.89 -8.91
CA LEU A 123 -2.20 -10.16 -8.32
C LEU A 123 -3.63 -10.06 -7.78
N LEU A 124 -3.96 -8.98 -7.08
CA LEU A 124 -5.31 -8.76 -6.56
C LEU A 124 -6.35 -8.55 -7.66
N PHE A 125 -6.00 -7.90 -8.78
CA PHE A 125 -6.91 -7.79 -9.93
C PHE A 125 -7.16 -9.15 -10.60
N ALA A 126 -6.13 -10.00 -10.70
CA ALA A 126 -6.29 -11.36 -11.21
C ALA A 126 -7.23 -12.18 -10.30
N GLU A 127 -7.06 -12.09 -8.98
CA GLU A 127 -7.95 -12.75 -8.01
C GLU A 127 -9.36 -12.17 -8.04
N ALA A 128 -9.51 -10.84 -8.10
CA ALA A 128 -10.80 -10.18 -8.20
C ALA A 128 -11.57 -10.61 -9.47
N GLN A 129 -10.85 -10.71 -10.60
CA GLN A 129 -11.42 -11.24 -11.85
C GLN A 129 -11.86 -12.71 -11.72
N ARG A 130 -11.04 -13.53 -11.06
CA ARG A 130 -11.31 -14.98 -10.87
C ARG A 130 -12.52 -15.22 -9.98
N CYS A 131 -12.62 -14.45 -8.89
CA CYS A 131 -13.66 -14.58 -7.87
C CYS A 131 -14.90 -13.70 -8.14
N GLY A 132 -14.87 -12.84 -9.16
CA GLY A 132 -15.97 -11.92 -9.48
C GLY A 132 -16.13 -10.76 -8.50
N TRP A 133 -15.10 -10.41 -7.72
CA TRP A 133 -15.15 -9.31 -6.77
C TRP A 133 -15.26 -7.96 -7.46
N SER A 134 -16.13 -7.09 -6.95
CA SER A 134 -16.29 -5.72 -7.44
C SER A 134 -15.16 -4.84 -6.95
N THR A 135 -14.46 -4.18 -7.88
CA THR A 135 -13.35 -3.27 -7.60
C THR A 135 -13.79 -1.82 -7.72
N GLY A 136 -13.33 -0.97 -6.80
CA GLY A 136 -13.53 0.48 -6.81
C GLY A 136 -12.21 1.21 -6.97
N LEU A 137 -12.25 2.35 -7.67
CA LEU A 137 -11.13 3.26 -7.88
C LEU A 137 -11.51 4.64 -7.34
N TYR A 138 -10.95 5.02 -6.19
CA TYR A 138 -11.18 6.32 -5.55
C TYR A 138 -9.89 7.13 -5.48
N GLY A 139 -9.81 8.18 -6.27
CA GLY A 139 -8.61 9.01 -6.34
C GLY A 139 -8.08 9.24 -7.75
N GLY A 140 -6.84 9.69 -7.82
CA GLY A 140 -6.21 10.05 -9.07
C GLY A 140 -6.72 11.37 -9.64
N ARG A 141 -6.52 11.55 -10.94
CA ARG A 141 -6.96 12.74 -11.69
C ARG A 141 -8.05 12.35 -12.68
N SER A 142 -8.90 13.29 -13.04
CA SER A 142 -9.94 13.07 -14.07
C SER A 142 -9.37 12.56 -15.41
N GLN A 143 -8.14 12.96 -15.75
CA GLN A 143 -7.47 12.53 -16.98
C GLN A 143 -6.83 11.13 -16.87
N THR A 144 -6.35 10.72 -15.69
CA THR A 144 -5.64 9.44 -15.52
C THR A 144 -6.59 8.28 -15.25
N LEU A 145 -7.74 8.53 -14.63
CA LEU A 145 -8.69 7.50 -14.24
C LEU A 145 -9.32 6.75 -15.44
N PRO A 146 -9.75 7.40 -16.53
CA PRO A 146 -10.22 6.69 -17.72
C PRO A 146 -9.16 5.81 -18.36
N VAL A 147 -7.88 6.25 -18.40
CA VAL A 147 -6.76 5.47 -18.94
C VAL A 147 -6.52 4.23 -18.07
N PHE A 148 -6.55 4.39 -16.76
CA PHE A 148 -6.41 3.27 -15.83
C PHE A 148 -7.54 2.25 -16.02
N ARG A 149 -8.80 2.70 -16.12
CA ARG A 149 -9.93 1.81 -16.42
C ARG A 149 -9.79 1.07 -17.74
N ALA A 150 -9.36 1.75 -18.79
CA ALA A 150 -9.12 1.13 -20.10
C ALA A 150 -8.02 0.06 -20.02
N LEU A 151 -6.93 0.34 -19.31
CA LEU A 151 -5.87 -0.63 -19.06
C LEU A 151 -6.39 -1.87 -18.31
N LEU A 152 -7.22 -1.67 -17.28
CA LEU A 152 -7.83 -2.79 -16.56
C LEU A 152 -8.75 -3.61 -17.45
N ALA A 153 -9.59 -2.96 -18.26
CA ALA A 153 -10.50 -3.66 -19.19
C ALA A 153 -9.73 -4.47 -20.25
N GLN A 154 -8.60 -3.95 -20.73
CA GLN A 154 -7.74 -4.66 -21.68
C GLN A 154 -7.04 -5.87 -21.04
N ARG A 155 -6.50 -5.71 -19.81
CA ARG A 155 -5.67 -6.73 -19.17
C ARG A 155 -6.48 -7.75 -18.37
N PHE A 156 -7.60 -7.32 -17.82
CA PHE A 156 -8.50 -8.11 -16.99
C PHE A 156 -9.96 -7.95 -17.49
N PRO A 157 -10.30 -8.51 -18.64
CA PRO A 157 -11.58 -8.22 -19.34
C PRO A 157 -12.83 -8.64 -18.56
N ARG A 158 -12.70 -9.53 -17.57
CA ARG A 158 -13.81 -9.95 -16.70
C ARG A 158 -13.78 -9.26 -15.33
N LEU A 159 -12.84 -8.36 -15.07
CA LEU A 159 -12.77 -7.60 -13.83
C LEU A 159 -13.93 -6.61 -13.74
N ARG A 160 -14.70 -6.69 -12.68
CA ARG A 160 -15.81 -5.77 -12.41
C ARG A 160 -15.30 -4.50 -11.75
N VAL A 161 -15.23 -3.40 -12.50
CA VAL A 161 -14.95 -2.07 -11.95
C VAL A 161 -16.29 -1.38 -11.69
N GLY A 162 -16.85 -1.58 -10.50
CA GLY A 162 -18.18 -1.10 -10.12
C GLY A 162 -18.21 0.38 -9.72
N PHE A 163 -17.07 0.94 -9.30
CA PHE A 163 -16.97 2.33 -8.86
C PHE A 163 -15.66 2.95 -9.36
N ALA A 164 -15.73 4.18 -9.85
CA ALA A 164 -14.56 4.97 -10.20
C ALA A 164 -14.88 6.46 -10.04
N TYR A 165 -14.12 7.17 -9.19
CA TYR A 165 -14.34 8.57 -8.92
C TYR A 165 -13.03 9.31 -8.62
N PRO A 166 -12.68 10.36 -9.39
CA PRO A 166 -11.58 11.26 -9.11
C PRO A 166 -12.13 12.44 -8.28
N PRO A 167 -11.93 12.47 -6.94
CA PRO A 167 -12.44 13.56 -6.14
C PRO A 167 -11.73 14.88 -6.48
N PRO A 168 -12.35 16.03 -6.21
CA PRO A 168 -11.72 17.33 -6.36
C PRO A 168 -10.49 17.46 -5.44
N PHE A 169 -9.53 18.34 -5.82
CA PHE A 169 -8.32 18.59 -5.01
C PHE A 169 -8.59 19.52 -3.79
N ARG A 170 -9.79 19.45 -3.22
CA ARG A 170 -10.21 20.10 -1.99
C ARG A 170 -10.84 19.06 -1.07
N PRO A 171 -11.01 19.35 0.23
CA PRO A 171 -11.88 18.53 1.08
C PRO A 171 -13.28 18.43 0.48
N LEU A 172 -13.89 17.26 0.59
CA LEU A 172 -15.29 17.07 0.25
C LEU A 172 -16.18 17.75 1.31
N THR A 173 -17.38 18.18 0.93
CA THR A 173 -18.42 18.50 1.90
C THR A 173 -18.96 17.20 2.52
N ALA A 174 -19.72 17.30 3.61
CA ALA A 174 -20.33 16.13 4.25
C ALA A 174 -21.28 15.40 3.28
N GLU A 175 -22.01 16.14 2.47
CA GLU A 175 -22.95 15.62 1.47
C GLU A 175 -22.20 14.89 0.33
N GLU A 176 -21.11 15.50 -0.17
CA GLU A 176 -20.27 14.88 -1.20
C GLU A 176 -19.61 13.59 -0.69
N ASP A 177 -19.17 13.57 0.57
CA ASP A 177 -18.58 12.39 1.18
C ASP A 177 -19.61 11.27 1.38
N GLU A 178 -20.83 11.63 1.85
CA GLU A 178 -21.92 10.67 1.98
C GLU A 178 -22.33 10.09 0.63
N GLU A 179 -22.35 10.90 -0.45
CA GLU A 179 -22.59 10.43 -1.81
C GLU A 179 -21.53 9.40 -2.25
N VAL A 180 -20.26 9.65 -1.96
CA VAL A 180 -19.17 8.70 -2.26
C VAL A 180 -19.43 7.38 -1.54
N VAL A 181 -19.74 7.40 -0.25
CA VAL A 181 -20.05 6.20 0.55
C VAL A 181 -21.24 5.45 -0.04
N ALA A 182 -22.32 6.15 -0.34
CA ALA A 182 -23.54 5.57 -0.92
C ALA A 182 -23.26 4.88 -2.26
N ARG A 183 -22.48 5.52 -3.12
CA ARG A 183 -22.06 4.96 -4.44
C ARG A 183 -21.18 3.74 -4.30
N VAL A 184 -20.20 3.73 -3.38
CA VAL A 184 -19.35 2.56 -3.10
C VAL A 184 -20.19 1.39 -2.61
N ARG A 185 -21.16 1.64 -1.69
CA ARG A 185 -22.08 0.62 -1.17
C ARG A 185 -23.01 0.06 -2.26
N SER A 186 -23.65 0.94 -3.04
CA SER A 186 -24.58 0.53 -4.12
C SER A 186 -23.88 -0.29 -5.20
N ALA A 187 -22.62 -0.01 -5.50
CA ALA A 187 -21.78 -0.78 -6.41
C ALA A 187 -21.25 -2.10 -5.80
N ARG A 188 -21.57 -2.38 -4.53
CA ARG A 188 -21.08 -3.54 -3.78
C ARG A 188 -19.58 -3.75 -3.92
N VAL A 189 -18.81 -2.66 -3.77
CA VAL A 189 -17.36 -2.70 -3.90
C VAL A 189 -16.78 -3.53 -2.76
N GLN A 190 -15.95 -4.52 -3.10
CA GLN A 190 -15.24 -5.37 -2.14
C GLN A 190 -13.77 -4.96 -2.02
N LEU A 191 -13.13 -4.56 -3.13
CA LEU A 191 -11.76 -4.05 -3.17
C LEU A 191 -11.78 -2.58 -3.59
N LEU A 192 -11.46 -1.67 -2.69
CA LEU A 192 -11.40 -0.23 -2.96
C LEU A 192 -9.95 0.27 -2.95
N LEU A 193 -9.48 0.73 -4.10
CA LEU A 193 -8.19 1.39 -4.20
C LEU A 193 -8.33 2.88 -3.90
N VAL A 194 -7.58 3.37 -2.90
CA VAL A 194 -7.62 4.76 -2.46
C VAL A 194 -6.33 5.47 -2.86
N GLY A 195 -6.43 6.41 -3.79
CA GLY A 195 -5.31 7.15 -4.38
C GLY A 195 -5.35 8.65 -4.11
N LEU A 196 -5.53 9.05 -2.85
CA LEU A 196 -5.56 10.45 -2.42
C LEU A 196 -4.18 11.00 -2.03
N GLY A 197 -3.18 10.10 -1.91
CA GLY A 197 -1.84 10.38 -1.43
C GLY A 197 -1.74 10.39 0.10
N CYS A 198 -0.54 10.07 0.60
CA CYS A 198 -0.19 10.10 2.02
C CYS A 198 -0.03 11.57 2.48
N PRO A 199 -0.58 11.96 3.65
CA PRO A 199 -1.29 11.16 4.67
C PRO A 199 -2.82 11.12 4.47
N LYS A 200 -3.37 11.76 3.43
CA LYS A 200 -4.82 11.92 3.26
C LYS A 200 -5.56 10.60 3.07
N GLN A 201 -4.97 9.66 2.31
CA GLN A 201 -5.61 8.38 2.01
C GLN A 201 -5.75 7.51 3.27
N GLU A 202 -4.75 7.48 4.15
CA GLU A 202 -4.81 6.69 5.38
C GLU A 202 -5.85 7.25 6.35
N ARG A 203 -5.93 8.58 6.48
CA ARG A 203 -6.96 9.24 7.29
C ARG A 203 -8.35 8.93 6.76
N TRP A 204 -8.57 9.09 5.45
CA TRP A 204 -9.84 8.79 4.81
C TRP A 204 -10.24 7.33 5.00
N MET A 205 -9.31 6.38 4.83
CA MET A 205 -9.59 4.96 5.04
C MET A 205 -9.98 4.66 6.51
N ASP A 206 -9.31 5.28 7.48
CA ASP A 206 -9.63 5.12 8.91
C ASP A 206 -11.01 5.69 9.25
N GLU A 207 -11.33 6.89 8.76
CA GLU A 207 -12.62 7.54 8.95
C GLU A 207 -13.80 6.75 8.33
N HIS A 208 -13.52 5.96 7.28
CA HIS A 208 -14.55 5.24 6.52
C HIS A 208 -14.62 3.74 6.83
N ARG A 209 -13.71 3.21 7.65
CA ARG A 209 -13.65 1.77 7.92
C ARG A 209 -14.92 1.20 8.58
N ASP A 210 -15.62 1.99 9.37
CA ASP A 210 -16.89 1.58 10.01
C ASP A 210 -18.12 1.87 9.13
N ARG A 211 -17.92 2.60 8.04
CA ARG A 211 -18.96 2.96 7.06
C ARG A 211 -18.94 2.11 5.79
N LEU A 212 -17.81 1.46 5.49
CA LEU A 212 -17.60 0.67 4.27
C LEU A 212 -17.13 -0.75 4.62
N SER A 213 -17.93 -1.76 4.29
CA SER A 213 -17.58 -3.18 4.49
C SER A 213 -16.74 -3.71 3.32
N CYS A 214 -15.62 -3.06 3.01
CA CYS A 214 -14.73 -3.45 1.92
C CYS A 214 -13.26 -3.42 2.36
N VAL A 215 -12.38 -4.02 1.58
CA VAL A 215 -10.93 -3.88 1.77
C VAL A 215 -10.47 -2.62 1.06
N MET A 216 -9.96 -1.66 1.82
CA MET A 216 -9.42 -0.39 1.33
C MET A 216 -7.90 -0.44 1.31
N ILE A 217 -7.30 -0.17 0.15
CA ILE A 217 -5.83 -0.15 -0.01
C ILE A 217 -5.37 1.23 -0.40
N GLY A 218 -4.51 1.84 0.43
CA GLY A 218 -3.84 3.10 0.12
C GLY A 218 -2.75 2.90 -0.92
N VAL A 219 -3.00 3.30 -2.17
CA VAL A 219 -2.14 2.98 -3.31
C VAL A 219 -1.32 4.17 -3.84
N GLY A 220 -1.57 5.38 -3.33
CA GLY A 220 -0.82 6.58 -3.67
C GLY A 220 -0.69 6.80 -5.19
N ALA A 221 0.54 6.77 -5.68
CA ALA A 221 0.88 7.07 -7.07
C ALA A 221 0.50 5.98 -8.09
N ALA A 222 -0.18 4.90 -7.68
CA ALA A 222 -0.61 3.85 -8.61
C ALA A 222 -1.50 4.39 -9.72
N PHE A 223 -2.36 5.35 -9.41
CA PHE A 223 -3.22 6.01 -10.41
C PHE A 223 -2.43 6.76 -11.48
N ASP A 224 -1.30 7.38 -11.12
CA ASP A 224 -0.41 8.04 -12.08
C ASP A 224 0.37 7.01 -12.92
N LEU A 225 0.77 5.88 -12.33
CA LEU A 225 1.46 4.79 -13.01
C LEU A 225 0.55 4.07 -14.01
N PHE A 226 -0.58 3.55 -13.55
CA PHE A 226 -1.54 2.86 -14.42
C PHE A 226 -2.28 3.80 -15.37
N GLY A 227 -2.39 5.09 -15.02
CA GLY A 227 -2.89 6.15 -15.87
C GLY A 227 -1.88 6.66 -16.91
N GLY A 228 -0.69 6.05 -17.02
CA GLY A 228 0.31 6.35 -18.03
C GLY A 228 1.08 7.67 -17.83
N ARG A 229 0.88 8.36 -16.70
CA ARG A 229 1.56 9.63 -16.42
C ARG A 229 3.01 9.45 -15.98
N THR A 230 3.30 8.38 -15.25
CA THR A 230 4.65 8.01 -14.82
C THR A 230 5.03 6.67 -15.40
N LYS A 231 6.33 6.47 -15.66
CA LYS A 231 6.85 5.20 -16.16
C LYS A 231 7.32 4.34 -14.99
N GLU A 232 7.16 3.03 -15.14
CA GLU A 232 7.73 2.08 -14.19
C GLU A 232 9.26 2.13 -14.24
N ALA A 233 9.90 2.07 -13.07
CA ALA A 233 11.35 2.03 -13.00
C ALA A 233 11.91 0.74 -13.61
N PRO A 234 13.02 0.79 -14.34
CA PRO A 234 13.68 -0.40 -14.87
C PRO A 234 13.98 -1.45 -13.79
N ARG A 235 13.97 -2.73 -14.16
CA ARG A 235 14.19 -3.83 -13.19
C ARG A 235 15.47 -3.66 -12.39
N TRP A 236 16.58 -3.32 -13.06
CA TRP A 236 17.88 -3.15 -12.40
C TRP A 236 17.85 -2.06 -11.31
N THR A 237 17.17 -0.90 -11.52
CA THR A 237 17.05 0.14 -10.48
C THR A 237 16.21 -0.34 -9.29
N ARG A 238 15.25 -1.21 -9.55
CA ARG A 238 14.39 -1.79 -8.52
C ARG A 238 15.14 -2.80 -7.66
N ASP A 239 15.95 -3.65 -8.30
CA ASP A 239 16.70 -4.73 -7.64
C ASP A 239 17.77 -4.19 -6.69
N ILE A 240 18.40 -3.06 -7.04
CA ILE A 240 19.37 -2.37 -6.17
C ILE A 240 18.76 -1.34 -5.22
N GLY A 241 17.41 -1.18 -5.24
CA GLY A 241 16.71 -0.26 -4.33
C GLY A 241 16.72 1.21 -4.74
N LEU A 242 17.14 1.54 -5.97
CA LEU A 242 17.22 2.92 -6.50
C LEU A 242 15.94 3.38 -7.24
N GLU A 243 14.82 2.69 -7.09
CA GLU A 243 13.54 3.11 -7.70
C GLU A 243 13.14 4.54 -7.29
N TRP A 244 13.44 4.94 -6.05
CA TRP A 244 13.17 6.29 -5.56
C TRP A 244 13.93 7.37 -6.36
N ALA A 245 15.20 7.10 -6.73
CA ALA A 245 16.01 8.02 -7.52
C ALA A 245 15.45 8.15 -8.95
N TYR A 246 15.02 7.04 -9.55
CA TYR A 246 14.35 7.06 -10.85
C TYR A 246 13.05 7.86 -10.82
N ARG A 247 12.22 7.68 -9.78
CA ARG A 247 11.00 8.49 -9.58
C ARG A 247 11.31 9.96 -9.36
N LEU A 248 12.36 10.26 -8.59
CA LEU A 248 12.83 11.64 -8.38
C LEU A 248 13.24 12.30 -9.70
N ALA A 249 13.92 11.57 -10.58
CA ALA A 249 14.29 12.07 -11.91
C ALA A 249 13.07 12.32 -12.82
N GLN A 250 11.99 11.55 -12.68
CA GLN A 250 10.75 11.79 -13.44
C GLN A 250 9.93 12.99 -12.92
N GLU A 251 9.89 13.20 -11.61
CA GLU A 251 9.09 14.25 -10.98
C GLU A 251 9.91 15.07 -9.96
N PRO A 252 11.01 15.72 -10.38
CA PRO A 252 11.95 16.37 -9.45
C PRO A 252 11.27 17.48 -8.64
N ARG A 253 10.47 18.34 -9.28
CA ARG A 253 9.79 19.46 -8.61
C ARG A 253 8.84 19.03 -7.49
N ARG A 254 8.22 17.84 -7.62
CA ARG A 254 7.30 17.30 -6.62
C ARG A 254 8.00 16.52 -5.52
N LEU A 255 9.04 15.75 -5.86
CA LEU A 255 9.63 14.77 -4.96
C LEU A 255 10.88 15.27 -4.21
N TRP A 256 11.66 16.22 -4.77
CA TRP A 256 12.93 16.61 -4.17
C TRP A 256 12.78 17.17 -2.74
N ARG A 257 11.77 18.05 -2.50
CA ARG A 257 11.50 18.59 -1.17
C ARG A 257 11.17 17.51 -0.15
N ARG A 258 10.40 16.52 -0.58
CA ARG A 258 10.04 15.38 0.27
C ARG A 258 11.26 14.56 0.64
N HIS A 259 12.09 14.18 -0.34
CA HIS A 259 13.31 13.41 -0.09
C HIS A 259 14.32 14.19 0.72
N ALA A 260 14.58 15.46 0.41
CA ALA A 260 15.50 16.32 1.16
C ALA A 260 15.07 16.53 2.63
N LYS A 261 13.76 16.62 2.89
CA LYS A 261 13.22 16.77 4.25
C LYS A 261 13.25 15.45 5.04
N HIS A 262 12.88 14.34 4.43
CA HIS A 262 12.57 13.12 5.16
C HIS A 262 13.70 12.09 5.19
N ASP A 263 14.43 11.91 4.09
CA ASP A 263 15.42 10.83 4.02
C ASP A 263 16.61 11.01 4.98
N PRO A 264 17.24 12.18 5.12
CA PRO A 264 18.33 12.38 6.09
C PRO A 264 17.86 12.20 7.53
N ARG A 265 16.66 12.74 7.85
CA ARG A 265 16.05 12.58 9.19
C ARG A 265 15.74 11.11 9.50
N PHE A 266 15.18 10.39 8.54
CA PHE A 266 14.90 8.97 8.70
C PHE A 266 16.18 8.18 8.99
N ILE A 267 17.26 8.42 8.25
CA ILE A 267 18.54 7.72 8.43
C ILE A 267 19.09 7.98 9.84
N SER A 268 19.15 9.25 10.28
CA SER A 268 19.70 9.61 11.59
C SER A 268 18.86 9.05 12.75
N LEU A 269 17.54 9.14 12.66
CA LEU A 269 16.64 8.62 13.68
C LEU A 269 16.66 7.08 13.73
N LEU A 270 16.73 6.42 12.57
CA LEU A 270 16.86 4.96 12.50
C LEU A 270 18.18 4.48 13.11
N ALA A 271 19.29 5.18 12.81
CA ALA A 271 20.60 4.87 13.42
C ALA A 271 20.55 5.00 14.94
N TRP A 272 19.91 6.05 15.46
CA TRP A 272 19.68 6.23 16.89
C TRP A 272 18.84 5.09 17.49
N GLN A 273 17.72 4.70 16.84
CA GLN A 273 16.87 3.61 17.28
C GLN A 273 17.63 2.28 17.33
N VAL A 274 18.44 1.98 16.32
CA VAL A 274 19.27 0.76 16.25
C VAL A 274 20.32 0.75 17.34
N ALA A 275 21.05 1.87 17.54
CA ALA A 275 22.07 2.00 18.57
C ALA A 275 21.49 1.78 19.98
N ARG A 276 20.39 2.46 20.28
CA ARG A 276 19.65 2.28 21.54
C ARG A 276 19.27 0.82 21.80
N ARG A 277 18.72 0.15 20.76
CA ARG A 277 18.32 -1.27 20.89
C ARG A 277 19.52 -2.20 21.12
N LEU A 278 20.67 -1.90 20.54
CA LEU A 278 21.90 -2.66 20.77
C LEU A 278 22.41 -2.51 22.22
N ILE A 279 22.36 -1.30 22.76
CA ILE A 279 22.73 -1.02 24.15
C ILE A 279 21.81 -1.76 25.12
N GLU A 280 20.48 -1.69 24.91
CA GLU A 280 19.49 -2.38 25.74
C GLU A 280 19.67 -3.92 25.71
N ARG A 281 20.01 -4.49 24.54
CA ARG A 281 20.32 -5.92 24.41
C ARG A 281 21.60 -6.32 25.12
N ARG A 282 22.63 -5.47 25.11
CA ARG A 282 23.88 -5.73 25.86
C ARG A 282 23.63 -5.71 27.36
N ALA A 283 22.92 -4.71 27.86
CA ALA A 283 22.57 -4.61 29.27
C ALA A 283 21.83 -5.84 29.78
N ARG A 284 20.85 -6.37 29.02
CA ARG A 284 20.09 -7.59 29.38
C ARG A 284 20.89 -8.90 29.32
N ARG A 285 22.06 -8.93 28.70
CA ARG A 285 22.94 -10.11 28.65
C ARG A 285 23.97 -10.11 29.76
N SER A 286 24.15 -8.98 30.45
CA SER A 286 25.09 -8.79 31.53
C SER A 286 24.45 -8.92 32.94
N THR A 287 23.11 -9.08 32.96
CA THR A 287 22.29 -9.47 34.14
C THR A 287 21.84 -10.90 34.00
#